data_c45d0bfd3b5d4ccb0be21d072f99e941
#
_entry.id   c45d0bfd3b5d4ccb0be21d072f99e941
#
_cell.length_a   1.000
_cell.length_b   1.000
_cell.length_c   1.000
_cell.angle_alpha   90.00
_cell.angle_beta   90.00
_cell.angle_gamma   90.00
#
_symmetry.space_group_name_H-M   'P 1'
#
loop_
_entity.id
_entity.type
_entity.pdbx_description
1 polymer ?
#
loop_
_entity_poly.entity_id
_entity_poly.type
_entity_poly.pdbx_seq_one_letter_code
_entity_poly.pdbx_strand_id
1 'polypeptide(L)'
;MATKVAINGFGRIGRLVARAILERSDHDLELVSINDLADTKSNALLFQYDSTHGRFPGTVEVGDNAIIVNGKSISVTSERDPGNLPHAAQGIDIVLECTGFFQSHEAAEPHLKAGAKRVLISAPAKNVSATIVYGVNHETLTADDVIVSNASCTTNCLSPMAKVLNETVGIERGFMTTIHSYTNDQRMLDQMHGDMRRARGGAQNMIPTTTGAA
;
A
#
# COMPACT_ATOMS: atom_id res chain seq x y z
N MET A 1 -1.86 10.20 22.07
CA MET A 1 -0.58 10.32 21.33
C MET A 1 -0.85 9.86 19.91
N ALA A 2 -0.33 10.57 18.92
CA ALA A 2 -0.52 10.17 17.52
C ALA A 2 0.16 8.82 17.24
N THR A 3 -0.48 7.99 16.41
CA THR A 3 0.06 6.72 15.94
C THR A 3 1.11 6.98 14.86
N LYS A 4 2.35 6.61 15.12
CA LYS A 4 3.48 6.85 14.21
C LYS A 4 3.54 5.82 13.10
N VAL A 5 3.53 6.30 11.86
CA VAL A 5 3.49 5.50 10.65
C VAL A 5 4.76 5.67 9.83
N ALA A 6 5.30 4.56 9.33
CA ALA A 6 6.32 4.55 8.27
C ALA A 6 5.76 3.89 7.01
N ILE A 7 6.19 4.36 5.84
CA ILE A 7 5.84 3.76 4.55
C ILE A 7 7.11 3.15 3.94
N ASN A 8 7.07 1.85 3.66
CA ASN A 8 8.10 1.17 2.89
C ASN A 8 7.63 0.98 1.44
N GLY A 9 8.32 1.59 0.49
CA GLY A 9 7.92 1.67 -0.91
C GLY A 9 7.05 2.90 -1.20
N PHE A 10 7.66 3.91 -1.82
CA PHE A 10 6.97 5.16 -2.16
C PHE A 10 6.55 5.21 -3.63
N GLY A 11 6.15 4.05 -4.14
CA GLY A 11 5.51 3.87 -5.43
C GLY A 11 4.10 4.47 -5.46
N ARG A 12 3.28 4.04 -6.42
CA ARG A 12 1.91 4.54 -6.57
C ARG A 12 1.09 4.42 -5.28
N ILE A 13 1.09 3.24 -4.67
CA ILE A 13 0.28 2.97 -3.46
C ILE A 13 0.82 3.78 -2.27
N GLY A 14 2.13 3.71 -1.98
CA GLY A 14 2.71 4.44 -0.85
C GLY A 14 2.45 5.95 -0.93
N ARG A 15 2.60 6.57 -2.12
CA ARG A 15 2.30 8.00 -2.30
C ARG A 15 0.83 8.35 -2.09
N LEU A 16 -0.10 7.52 -2.56
CA LEU A 16 -1.54 7.79 -2.38
C LEU A 16 -1.97 7.59 -0.93
N VAL A 17 -1.40 6.61 -0.23
CA VAL A 17 -1.64 6.45 1.22
C VAL A 17 -1.05 7.64 2.00
N ALA A 18 0.16 8.09 1.65
CA ALA A 18 0.74 9.30 2.26
C ALA A 18 -0.15 10.54 2.04
N ARG A 19 -0.70 10.72 0.81
CA ARG A 19 -1.68 11.78 0.54
C ARG A 19 -2.92 11.64 1.41
N ALA A 20 -3.50 10.45 1.50
CA ALA A 20 -4.69 10.20 2.31
C ALA A 20 -4.46 10.55 3.80
N ILE A 21 -3.26 10.26 4.34
CA ILE A 21 -2.89 10.66 5.70
C ILE A 21 -2.72 12.18 5.82
N LEU A 22 -2.08 12.83 4.84
CA LEU A 22 -1.71 14.24 4.95
C LEU A 22 -2.82 15.22 4.52
N GLU A 23 -3.79 14.77 3.74
CA GLU A 23 -4.94 15.56 3.28
C GLU A 23 -6.13 15.51 4.26
N ARG A 24 -6.16 14.53 5.16
CA ARG A 24 -7.23 14.36 6.15
C ARG A 24 -6.79 14.82 7.53
N SER A 25 -7.75 15.24 8.33
CA SER A 25 -7.53 15.68 9.73
C SER A 25 -8.42 14.94 10.74
N ASP A 26 -9.16 13.93 10.28
CA ASP A 26 -10.12 13.16 11.09
C ASP A 26 -9.52 11.88 11.70
N HIS A 27 -8.19 11.84 11.85
CA HIS A 27 -7.45 10.72 12.43
C HIS A 27 -6.25 11.22 13.25
N ASP A 28 -5.64 10.31 14.02
CA ASP A 28 -4.46 10.53 14.85
C ASP A 28 -3.17 9.91 14.29
N LEU A 29 -3.08 9.72 12.97
CA LEU A 29 -1.89 9.18 12.30
C LEU A 29 -0.85 10.26 12.04
N GLU A 30 0.41 9.95 12.30
CA GLU A 30 1.57 10.78 12.00
C GLU A 30 2.51 10.03 11.04
N LEU A 31 2.65 10.51 9.80
CA LEU A 31 3.64 9.98 8.86
C LEU A 31 5.03 10.51 9.24
N VAL A 32 5.88 9.62 9.75
CA VAL A 32 7.22 9.93 10.28
C VAL A 32 8.30 9.72 9.24
N SER A 33 8.23 8.62 8.50
CA SER A 33 9.28 8.26 7.54
C SER A 33 8.77 7.51 6.32
N ILE A 34 9.56 7.60 5.27
CA ILE A 34 9.38 6.92 3.99
C ILE A 34 10.69 6.22 3.64
N ASN A 35 10.62 5.00 3.16
CA ASN A 35 11.74 4.30 2.56
C ASN A 35 11.45 4.02 1.09
N ASP A 36 12.36 4.44 0.21
CA ASP A 36 12.27 4.14 -1.24
C ASP A 36 13.67 4.22 -1.86
N LEU A 37 13.93 3.40 -2.89
CA LEU A 37 15.23 3.34 -3.55
C LEU A 37 15.48 4.50 -4.53
N ALA A 38 14.44 5.27 -4.87
CA ALA A 38 14.58 6.50 -5.64
C ALA A 38 15.10 7.65 -4.76
N ASP A 39 15.68 8.65 -5.39
CA ASP A 39 16.17 9.85 -4.68
C ASP A 39 15.02 10.69 -4.12
N THR A 40 15.32 11.48 -3.09
CA THR A 40 14.32 12.30 -2.37
C THR A 40 13.62 13.30 -3.29
N LYS A 41 14.34 13.88 -4.26
CA LYS A 41 13.79 14.87 -5.19
C LYS A 41 12.78 14.25 -6.14
N SER A 42 13.08 13.08 -6.68
CA SER A 42 12.15 12.31 -7.52
C SER A 42 10.90 11.91 -6.74
N ASN A 43 11.07 11.43 -5.53
CA ASN A 43 9.95 11.07 -4.65
C ASN A 43 9.06 12.28 -4.31
N ALA A 44 9.65 13.44 -4.00
CA ALA A 44 8.90 14.66 -3.73
C ALA A 44 8.14 15.15 -4.96
N LEU A 45 8.75 15.12 -6.15
CA LEU A 45 8.11 15.50 -7.41
C LEU A 45 6.88 14.63 -7.71
N LEU A 46 7.06 13.30 -7.62
CA LEU A 46 5.98 12.34 -7.88
C LEU A 46 4.90 12.34 -6.79
N PHE A 47 5.21 12.77 -5.58
CA PHE A 47 4.23 13.02 -4.53
C PHE A 47 3.43 14.30 -4.81
N GLN A 48 4.11 15.36 -5.22
CA GLN A 48 3.47 16.66 -5.50
C GLN A 48 2.54 16.60 -6.72
N TYR A 49 2.93 15.86 -7.77
CA TYR A 49 2.18 15.79 -9.02
C TYR A 49 1.79 14.35 -9.33
N ASP A 50 0.49 14.08 -9.35
CA ASP A 50 -0.07 12.78 -9.72
C ASP A 50 -0.91 12.93 -10.99
N SER A 51 -0.65 12.08 -11.99
CA SER A 51 -1.33 12.16 -13.29
C SER A 51 -2.83 11.83 -13.22
N THR A 52 -3.26 11.11 -12.18
CA THR A 52 -4.67 10.73 -11.99
C THR A 52 -5.37 11.63 -10.97
N HIS A 53 -4.69 11.92 -9.85
CA HIS A 53 -5.26 12.67 -8.72
C HIS A 53 -4.87 14.16 -8.70
N GLY A 54 -4.03 14.59 -9.64
CA GLY A 54 -3.63 15.98 -9.75
C GLY A 54 -2.57 16.41 -8.74
N ARG A 55 -2.40 17.72 -8.61
CA ARG A 55 -1.41 18.30 -7.70
C ARG A 55 -1.85 18.12 -6.24
N PHE A 56 -0.91 17.77 -5.36
CA PHE A 56 -1.13 17.78 -3.91
C PHE A 56 -1.54 19.19 -3.42
N PRO A 57 -2.61 19.31 -2.62
CA PRO A 57 -3.19 20.61 -2.24
C PRO A 57 -2.43 21.29 -1.08
N GLY A 58 -1.10 21.17 -1.05
CA GLY A 58 -0.26 21.74 -0.01
C GLY A 58 1.13 22.07 -0.54
N THR A 59 2.04 22.42 0.37
CA THR A 59 3.45 22.66 0.06
C THR A 59 4.25 21.36 0.14
N VAL A 60 5.13 21.15 -0.81
CA VAL A 60 6.08 20.03 -0.83
C VAL A 60 7.46 20.59 -1.15
N GLU A 61 8.39 20.41 -0.22
CA GLU A 61 9.76 20.88 -0.34
C GLU A 61 10.72 19.71 -0.13
N VAL A 62 11.92 19.82 -0.72
CA VAL A 62 12.99 18.81 -0.58
C VAL A 62 13.96 19.30 0.48
N GLY A 63 14.10 18.51 1.55
CA GLY A 63 15.11 18.72 2.58
C GLY A 63 16.30 17.76 2.44
N ASP A 64 17.24 17.82 3.38
CA ASP A 64 18.32 16.85 3.46
C ASP A 64 17.78 15.51 4.01
N ASN A 65 17.76 14.49 3.15
CA ASN A 65 17.15 13.19 3.43
C ASN A 65 15.72 13.30 4.01
N ALA A 66 14.94 14.26 3.52
CA ALA A 66 13.58 14.50 3.98
C ALA A 66 12.71 15.12 2.89
N ILE A 67 11.41 14.81 2.94
CA ILE A 67 10.37 15.55 2.22
C ILE A 67 9.62 16.39 3.27
N ILE A 68 9.54 17.70 3.04
CA ILE A 68 8.83 18.62 3.94
C ILE A 68 7.46 18.89 3.33
N VAL A 69 6.42 18.45 4.01
CA VAL A 69 5.04 18.61 3.55
C VAL A 69 4.28 19.51 4.56
N ASN A 70 3.76 20.62 4.08
CA ASN A 70 3.06 21.59 4.92
C ASN A 70 3.88 22.00 6.17
N GLY A 71 5.20 22.16 6.00
CA GLY A 71 6.14 22.50 7.06
C GLY A 71 6.54 21.34 7.98
N LYS A 72 5.98 20.13 7.82
CA LYS A 72 6.36 18.95 8.60
C LYS A 72 7.40 18.13 7.83
N SER A 73 8.51 17.81 8.50
CA SER A 73 9.59 17.00 7.91
C SER A 73 9.26 15.51 8.03
N ILE A 74 9.30 14.81 6.91
CA ILE A 74 9.16 13.36 6.80
C ILE A 74 10.51 12.80 6.38
N SER A 75 11.14 11.98 7.21
CA SER A 75 12.44 11.37 6.95
C SER A 75 12.39 10.44 5.72
N VAL A 76 13.40 10.48 4.87
CA VAL A 76 13.53 9.59 3.71
C VAL A 76 14.77 8.74 3.85
N THR A 77 14.60 7.42 3.72
CA THR A 77 15.69 6.44 3.69
C THR A 77 15.70 5.73 2.34
N SER A 78 16.85 5.15 1.96
CA SER A 78 17.01 4.34 0.74
C SER A 78 17.66 3.01 1.09
N GLU A 79 16.90 2.16 1.79
CA GLU A 79 17.37 0.90 2.34
C GLU A 79 16.62 -0.28 1.67
N ARG A 80 17.39 -1.29 1.25
CA ARG A 80 16.83 -2.49 0.60
C ARG A 80 16.32 -3.51 1.62
N ASP A 81 17.04 -3.66 2.72
CA ASP A 81 16.70 -4.60 3.78
C ASP A 81 15.86 -3.90 4.85
N PRO A 82 14.58 -4.28 5.02
CA PRO A 82 13.72 -3.68 6.04
C PRO A 82 14.27 -3.81 7.47
N GLY A 83 15.12 -4.81 7.73
CA GLY A 83 15.76 -5.01 9.03
C GLY A 83 16.73 -3.90 9.44
N ASN A 84 17.23 -3.10 8.48
CA ASN A 84 18.13 -1.98 8.73
C ASN A 84 17.40 -0.64 8.88
N LEU A 85 16.08 -0.60 8.77
CA LEU A 85 15.31 0.63 8.89
C LEU A 85 15.27 1.12 10.35
N PRO A 86 15.30 2.43 10.60
CA PRO A 86 15.42 3.00 11.94
C PRO A 86 14.09 3.05 12.71
N HIS A 87 13.24 2.01 12.59
CA HIS A 87 11.90 1.99 13.19
C HIS A 87 11.91 2.16 14.70
N ALA A 88 12.83 1.48 15.41
CA ALA A 88 12.96 1.61 16.85
C ALA A 88 13.31 3.04 17.28
N ALA A 89 14.32 3.65 16.61
CA ALA A 89 14.78 5.00 16.93
C ALA A 89 13.71 6.07 16.64
N GLN A 90 12.87 5.84 15.64
CA GLN A 90 11.76 6.73 15.27
C GLN A 90 10.47 6.45 16.05
N GLY A 91 10.42 5.33 16.79
CA GLY A 91 9.25 4.91 17.56
C GLY A 91 8.05 4.55 16.69
N ILE A 92 8.28 3.84 15.58
CA ILE A 92 7.25 3.49 14.60
C ILE A 92 6.27 2.48 15.20
N ASP A 93 5.00 2.83 15.19
CA ASP A 93 3.92 1.95 15.61
C ASP A 93 3.49 1.01 14.46
N ILE A 94 3.33 1.55 13.25
CA ILE A 94 2.83 0.79 12.10
C ILE A 94 3.70 1.07 10.89
N VAL A 95 4.16 0.00 10.23
CA VAL A 95 4.73 0.08 8.88
C VAL A 95 3.66 -0.26 7.86
N LEU A 96 3.51 0.60 6.86
CA LEU A 96 2.73 0.32 5.66
C LEU A 96 3.68 -0.22 4.58
N GLU A 97 3.61 -1.53 4.34
CA GLU A 97 4.44 -2.22 3.35
C GLU A 97 3.81 -2.07 1.97
N CYS A 98 4.36 -1.20 1.15
CA CYS A 98 3.82 -0.81 -0.16
C CYS A 98 4.77 -1.12 -1.33
N THR A 99 5.84 -1.89 -1.11
CA THR A 99 6.81 -2.23 -2.17
C THR A 99 6.27 -3.26 -3.16
N GLY A 100 5.37 -4.14 -2.70
CA GLY A 100 4.93 -5.31 -3.45
C GLY A 100 5.93 -6.47 -3.45
N PHE A 101 7.02 -6.39 -2.68
CA PHE A 101 8.03 -7.47 -2.57
C PHE A 101 7.87 -8.31 -1.31
N PHE A 102 7.50 -7.72 -0.19
CA PHE A 102 7.44 -8.37 1.12
C PHE A 102 6.03 -8.86 1.43
N GLN A 103 5.53 -9.82 0.61
CA GLN A 103 4.14 -10.31 0.61
C GLN A 103 3.99 -11.65 1.38
N SER A 104 4.69 -11.82 2.48
CA SER A 104 4.47 -12.93 3.41
C SER A 104 4.88 -12.53 4.82
N HIS A 105 4.46 -13.31 5.81
CA HIS A 105 4.87 -13.11 7.20
C HIS A 105 6.39 -13.03 7.31
N GLU A 106 7.08 -14.04 6.77
CA GLU A 106 8.54 -14.20 6.85
C GLU A 106 9.28 -13.04 6.16
N ALA A 107 8.73 -12.57 5.04
CA ALA A 107 9.33 -11.46 4.29
C ALA A 107 9.12 -10.10 4.99
N ALA A 108 8.00 -9.91 5.70
CA ALA A 108 7.66 -8.68 6.40
C ALA A 108 8.18 -8.62 7.84
N GLU A 109 8.51 -9.77 8.46
CA GLU A 109 9.03 -9.87 9.83
C GLU A 109 10.26 -8.98 10.10
N PRO A 110 11.19 -8.74 9.14
CA PRO A 110 12.31 -7.83 9.35
C PRO A 110 11.90 -6.43 9.83
N HIS A 111 10.73 -5.92 9.44
CA HIS A 111 10.21 -4.65 9.97
C HIS A 111 9.96 -4.70 11.48
N LEU A 112 9.45 -5.82 11.99
CA LEU A 112 9.24 -6.00 13.43
C LEU A 112 10.59 -6.09 14.16
N LYS A 113 11.56 -6.80 13.58
CA LYS A 113 12.93 -6.90 14.12
C LYS A 113 13.63 -5.54 14.16
N ALA A 114 13.33 -4.66 13.20
CA ALA A 114 13.80 -3.27 13.17
C ALA A 114 13.09 -2.36 14.18
N GLY A 115 12.07 -2.85 14.89
CA GLY A 115 11.41 -2.17 15.98
C GLY A 115 10.03 -1.59 15.70
N ALA A 116 9.43 -1.87 14.54
CA ALA A 116 8.03 -1.57 14.31
C ALA A 116 7.13 -2.48 15.16
N LYS A 117 5.99 -1.97 15.63
CA LYS A 117 5.06 -2.79 16.43
C LYS A 117 4.14 -3.64 15.55
N ARG A 118 3.79 -3.16 14.37
CA ARG A 118 2.90 -3.84 13.42
C ARG A 118 3.28 -3.54 11.98
N VAL A 119 2.91 -4.44 11.07
CA VAL A 119 3.06 -4.27 9.62
C VAL A 119 1.72 -4.49 8.95
N LEU A 120 1.31 -3.54 8.12
CA LEU A 120 0.16 -3.64 7.22
C LEU A 120 0.66 -3.74 5.78
N ILE A 121 0.47 -4.91 5.16
CA ILE A 121 0.89 -5.17 3.78
C ILE A 121 -0.24 -4.72 2.85
N SER A 122 0.05 -3.81 1.93
CA SER A 122 -0.91 -3.23 0.97
C SER A 122 -1.20 -4.14 -0.24
N ALA A 123 -1.03 -5.43 -0.09
CA ALA A 123 -1.19 -6.45 -1.14
C ALA A 123 -1.63 -7.78 -0.54
N PRO A 124 -2.12 -8.75 -1.33
CA PRO A 124 -2.31 -10.11 -0.86
C PRO A 124 -1.01 -10.67 -0.29
N ALA A 125 -1.08 -11.31 0.86
CA ALA A 125 0.10 -11.87 1.52
C ALA A 125 -0.14 -13.28 2.02
N LYS A 126 0.96 -14.05 2.17
CA LYS A 126 0.92 -15.44 2.63
C LYS A 126 1.34 -15.54 4.10
N ASN A 127 0.80 -16.52 4.81
CA ASN A 127 1.17 -16.84 6.20
C ASN A 127 1.02 -15.67 7.18
N VAL A 128 0.21 -14.67 6.88
CA VAL A 128 -0.05 -13.51 7.76
C VAL A 128 -1.10 -13.85 8.80
N SER A 129 -1.13 -13.09 9.91
CA SER A 129 -2.09 -13.29 11.00
C SER A 129 -3.54 -13.13 10.53
N ALA A 130 -3.80 -12.12 9.69
CA ALA A 130 -5.13 -11.87 9.15
C ALA A 130 -5.06 -11.21 7.77
N THR A 131 -6.08 -11.45 6.94
CA THR A 131 -6.34 -10.72 5.70
C THR A 131 -7.62 -9.93 5.88
N ILE A 132 -7.53 -8.61 5.78
CA ILE A 132 -8.60 -7.69 6.19
C ILE A 132 -9.08 -6.85 5.02
N VAL A 133 -10.41 -6.78 4.89
CA VAL A 133 -11.12 -5.79 4.08
C VAL A 133 -11.93 -4.90 5.02
N TYR A 134 -11.63 -3.60 5.02
CA TYR A 134 -12.33 -2.64 5.88
C TYR A 134 -13.83 -2.60 5.56
N GLY A 135 -14.66 -2.57 6.60
CA GLY A 135 -16.11 -2.64 6.47
C GLY A 135 -16.68 -4.06 6.31
N VAL A 136 -15.81 -5.06 6.08
CA VAL A 136 -16.23 -6.47 5.92
C VAL A 136 -15.87 -7.30 7.13
N ASN A 137 -14.58 -7.38 7.46
CA ASN A 137 -14.06 -8.22 8.54
C ASN A 137 -13.03 -7.52 9.43
N HIS A 138 -12.90 -6.19 9.38
CA HIS A 138 -11.90 -5.46 10.16
C HIS A 138 -12.10 -5.58 11.68
N GLU A 139 -13.32 -5.86 12.13
CA GLU A 139 -13.64 -6.08 13.54
C GLU A 139 -13.09 -7.41 14.08
N THR A 140 -12.62 -8.31 13.21
CA THR A 140 -11.98 -9.57 13.63
C THR A 140 -10.52 -9.39 14.06
N LEU A 141 -9.93 -8.21 13.82
CA LEU A 141 -8.55 -7.91 14.24
C LEU A 141 -8.42 -7.93 15.77
N THR A 142 -7.34 -8.54 16.22
CA THR A 142 -6.96 -8.61 17.61
C THR A 142 -5.61 -7.95 17.87
N ALA A 143 -5.24 -7.79 19.12
CA ALA A 143 -3.93 -7.25 19.51
C ALA A 143 -2.75 -8.14 19.07
N ASP A 144 -3.00 -9.41 18.86
CA ASP A 144 -1.99 -10.42 18.47
C ASP A 144 -1.71 -10.42 16.95
N ASP A 145 -2.55 -9.72 16.15
CA ASP A 145 -2.36 -9.60 14.72
C ASP A 145 -1.31 -8.54 14.40
N VAL A 146 -0.04 -8.97 14.33
CA VAL A 146 1.11 -8.06 14.15
C VAL A 146 1.53 -7.84 12.71
N ILE A 147 1.27 -8.83 11.82
CA ILE A 147 1.47 -8.69 10.36
C ILE A 147 0.17 -9.06 9.67
N VAL A 148 -0.46 -8.07 9.04
CA VAL A 148 -1.75 -8.24 8.38
C VAL A 148 -1.69 -7.82 6.92
N SER A 149 -2.54 -8.42 6.09
CA SER A 149 -2.72 -8.07 4.69
C SER A 149 -4.01 -7.26 4.50
N ASN A 150 -3.95 -6.22 3.68
CA ASN A 150 -5.14 -5.50 3.23
C ASN A 150 -5.77 -6.12 1.96
N ALA A 151 -5.45 -7.38 1.66
CA ALA A 151 -5.94 -8.10 0.49
C ALA A 151 -5.60 -7.44 -0.87
N SER A 152 -6.29 -7.80 -1.94
CA SER A 152 -6.12 -7.22 -3.27
C SER A 152 -7.09 -6.07 -3.53
N CYS A 153 -6.79 -5.23 -4.53
CA CYS A 153 -7.69 -4.18 -5.01
C CYS A 153 -9.05 -4.75 -5.44
N THR A 154 -9.07 -5.88 -6.17
CA THR A 154 -10.31 -6.54 -6.58
C THR A 154 -11.06 -7.10 -5.38
N THR A 155 -10.38 -7.68 -4.38
CA THR A 155 -11.02 -8.15 -3.14
C THR A 155 -11.67 -7.00 -2.37
N ASN A 156 -10.99 -5.85 -2.26
CA ASN A 156 -11.54 -4.67 -1.61
C ASN A 156 -12.75 -4.08 -2.36
N CYS A 157 -12.84 -4.27 -3.67
CA CYS A 157 -14.02 -3.91 -4.45
C CYS A 157 -15.17 -4.91 -4.26
N LEU A 158 -14.88 -6.20 -4.40
CA LEU A 158 -15.89 -7.26 -4.43
C LEU A 158 -16.51 -7.52 -3.07
N SER A 159 -15.70 -7.64 -2.02
CA SER A 159 -16.16 -8.14 -0.72
C SER A 159 -17.23 -7.26 -0.06
N PRO A 160 -17.12 -5.91 -0.06
CA PRO A 160 -18.21 -5.06 0.47
C PRO A 160 -19.51 -5.20 -0.32
N MET A 161 -19.42 -5.29 -1.66
CA MET A 161 -20.62 -5.48 -2.50
C MET A 161 -21.28 -6.84 -2.23
N ALA A 162 -20.46 -7.90 -2.17
CA ALA A 162 -20.96 -9.25 -1.88
C ALA A 162 -21.57 -9.33 -0.47
N LYS A 163 -20.95 -8.67 0.52
CA LYS A 163 -21.50 -8.59 1.88
C LYS A 163 -22.90 -7.96 1.89
N VAL A 164 -23.04 -6.78 1.29
CA VAL A 164 -24.33 -6.08 1.26
C VAL A 164 -25.40 -6.89 0.53
N LEU A 165 -25.07 -7.48 -0.63
CA LEU A 165 -26.00 -8.32 -1.36
C LEU A 165 -26.43 -9.56 -0.55
N ASN A 166 -25.47 -10.23 0.08
CA ASN A 166 -25.75 -11.42 0.88
C ASN A 166 -26.62 -11.11 2.12
N GLU A 167 -26.35 -9.99 2.79
CA GLU A 167 -27.13 -9.55 3.95
C GLU A 167 -28.53 -9.08 3.58
N THR A 168 -28.73 -8.57 2.35
CA THR A 168 -30.02 -8.00 1.93
C THR A 168 -30.93 -9.04 1.30
N VAL A 169 -30.42 -9.86 0.39
CA VAL A 169 -31.24 -10.78 -0.43
C VAL A 169 -30.73 -12.23 -0.40
N GLY A 170 -29.58 -12.49 0.17
CA GLY A 170 -28.91 -13.78 0.15
C GLY A 170 -28.24 -14.08 -1.20
N ILE A 171 -27.12 -14.79 -1.17
CA ILE A 171 -26.41 -15.27 -2.36
C ILE A 171 -26.30 -16.79 -2.28
N GLU A 172 -26.93 -17.50 -3.19
CA GLU A 172 -26.76 -18.96 -3.29
C GLU A 172 -25.50 -19.32 -4.10
N ARG A 173 -25.27 -18.62 -5.21
CA ARG A 173 -24.10 -18.79 -6.09
C ARG A 173 -23.98 -17.60 -7.03
N GLY A 174 -22.77 -17.40 -7.59
CA GLY A 174 -22.53 -16.31 -8.53
C GLY A 174 -21.25 -16.51 -9.33
N PHE A 175 -21.09 -15.67 -10.35
CA PHE A 175 -19.83 -15.50 -11.08
C PHE A 175 -19.37 -14.07 -10.93
N MET A 176 -18.05 -13.88 -10.81
CA MET A 176 -17.45 -12.57 -10.78
C MET A 176 -16.64 -12.35 -12.05
N THR A 177 -16.89 -11.23 -12.72
CA THR A 177 -16.03 -10.69 -13.77
C THR A 177 -15.61 -9.28 -13.37
N THR A 178 -14.31 -9.01 -13.35
CA THR A 178 -13.79 -7.67 -13.09
C THR A 178 -13.34 -7.00 -14.39
N ILE A 179 -13.76 -5.75 -14.58
CA ILE A 179 -13.23 -4.86 -15.60
C ILE A 179 -12.32 -3.89 -14.86
N HIS A 180 -11.02 -4.14 -14.94
CA HIS A 180 -10.04 -3.50 -14.08
C HIS A 180 -9.20 -2.49 -14.86
N SER A 181 -8.91 -1.34 -14.26
CA SER A 181 -7.89 -0.42 -14.77
C SER A 181 -6.55 -1.14 -14.88
N TYR A 182 -5.75 -0.82 -15.90
CA TYR A 182 -4.38 -1.32 -15.96
C TYR A 182 -3.55 -0.75 -14.80
N THR A 183 -2.58 -1.52 -14.37
CA THR A 183 -1.69 -1.20 -13.25
C THR A 183 -0.22 -1.30 -13.67
N ASN A 184 0.71 -0.94 -12.81
CA ASN A 184 2.15 -1.07 -13.09
C ASN A 184 2.63 -2.53 -13.25
N ASP A 185 1.82 -3.52 -12.89
CA ASP A 185 2.11 -4.93 -13.16
C ASP A 185 2.04 -5.25 -14.67
N GLN A 186 1.14 -4.60 -15.39
CA GLN A 186 1.06 -4.70 -16.84
C GLN A 186 2.15 -3.82 -17.49
N ARG A 187 2.70 -4.29 -18.61
CA ARG A 187 3.74 -3.54 -19.32
C ARG A 187 3.11 -2.38 -20.10
N MET A 188 3.80 -1.25 -20.15
CA MET A 188 3.37 -0.12 -20.98
C MET A 188 3.54 -0.45 -22.48
N LEU A 189 4.69 -1.01 -22.85
CA LEU A 189 4.99 -1.59 -24.14
C LEU A 189 5.33 -3.08 -23.96
N ASP A 190 5.41 -3.83 -25.06
CA ASP A 190 5.73 -5.27 -25.06
C ASP A 190 7.04 -5.55 -24.32
N GLN A 191 7.00 -6.29 -23.23
CA GLN A 191 8.15 -6.64 -22.40
C GLN A 191 7.86 -7.93 -21.65
N MET A 192 8.91 -8.71 -21.35
CA MET A 192 8.79 -9.96 -20.61
C MET A 192 8.01 -9.79 -19.30
N HIS A 193 7.12 -10.75 -19.04
CA HIS A 193 6.32 -10.89 -17.84
C HIS A 193 6.06 -12.35 -17.54
N GLY A 194 5.91 -12.75 -16.29
CA GLY A 194 5.61 -14.13 -15.89
C GLY A 194 4.29 -14.65 -16.45
N ASP A 195 3.27 -13.81 -16.54
CA ASP A 195 2.06 -14.06 -17.32
C ASP A 195 2.22 -13.41 -18.70
N MET A 196 2.31 -14.23 -19.77
CA MET A 196 2.51 -13.76 -21.13
C MET A 196 1.41 -12.81 -21.61
N ARG A 197 0.21 -12.90 -21.07
CA ARG A 197 -0.88 -11.96 -21.38
C ARG A 197 -0.57 -10.55 -20.90
N ARG A 198 0.10 -10.41 -19.76
CA ARG A 198 0.54 -9.12 -19.17
C ARG A 198 1.84 -8.60 -19.78
N ALA A 199 2.47 -9.36 -20.68
CA ALA A 199 3.66 -8.94 -21.41
C ALA A 199 3.35 -7.94 -22.53
N ARG A 200 2.08 -7.78 -22.89
CA ARG A 200 1.64 -6.88 -23.96
C ARG A 200 1.28 -5.49 -23.39
N GLY A 201 1.35 -4.46 -24.23
CA GLY A 201 1.10 -3.07 -23.84
C GLY A 201 -0.27 -2.86 -23.22
N GLY A 202 -0.31 -2.61 -21.89
CA GLY A 202 -1.53 -2.56 -21.09
C GLY A 202 -2.45 -1.41 -21.43
N ALA A 203 -1.91 -0.27 -21.89
CA ALA A 203 -2.70 0.91 -22.27
C ALA A 203 -3.42 0.76 -23.63
N GLN A 204 -3.01 -0.21 -24.45
CA GLN A 204 -3.52 -0.45 -25.79
C GLN A 204 -4.36 -1.72 -25.93
N ASN A 205 -4.39 -2.55 -24.90
CA ASN A 205 -5.02 -3.86 -24.95
C ASN A 205 -5.94 -4.10 -23.75
N MET A 206 -7.04 -4.81 -23.99
CA MET A 206 -7.77 -5.51 -22.94
C MET A 206 -7.09 -6.85 -22.68
N ILE A 207 -6.54 -7.03 -21.49
CA ILE A 207 -5.73 -8.19 -21.14
C ILE A 207 -6.53 -9.14 -20.26
N PRO A 208 -7.02 -10.29 -20.78
CA PRO A 208 -7.61 -11.32 -19.95
C PRO A 208 -6.55 -11.92 -19.03
N THR A 209 -6.81 -11.94 -17.72
CA THR A 209 -5.86 -12.49 -16.75
C THR A 209 -6.59 -12.95 -15.49
N THR A 210 -5.85 -13.42 -14.52
CA THR A 210 -6.36 -13.89 -13.24
C THR A 210 -6.42 -12.76 -12.21
N THR A 211 -7.23 -12.94 -11.18
CA THR A 211 -7.24 -12.10 -9.98
C THR A 211 -7.12 -12.96 -8.73
N GLY A 212 -6.46 -12.44 -7.69
CA GLY A 212 -6.38 -13.08 -6.38
C GLY A 212 -7.66 -12.94 -5.53
N ALA A 213 -8.73 -12.38 -6.09
CA ALA A 213 -10.01 -12.22 -5.40
C ALA A 213 -10.98 -13.40 -5.60
N ALA A 214 -10.59 -14.38 -6.42
CA ALA A 214 -11.38 -15.58 -6.69
C ALA A 214 -11.07 -16.72 -5.72
#